data_992295295ddbeba7b8205c04d8c5822f
#
_entry.id   992295295ddbeba7b8205c04d8c5822f
#
_cell.length_a   1.000
_cell.length_b   1.000
_cell.length_c   1.000
_cell.angle_alpha   90.00
_cell.angle_beta   90.00
_cell.angle_gamma   90.00
#
_symmetry.space_group_name_H-M   'P 1'
#
loop_
_entity.id
_entity.type
_entity.pdbx_description
1 polymer ?
#
loop_
_entity_poly.entity_id
_entity_poly.type
_entity_poly.pdbx_seq_one_letter_code
_entity_poly.pdbx_strand_id
1 'polypeptide(L)'
;MITDSIEFRRHLHRRPELSFAEHATQRYIIERLGEAGIECRKVAGTGVLAVVEGRRGNRRRAVVLRADIDALPVEERTGAEFSSLTCGVMHACGHDVHAAVLYGVLCSLAAERDFEGTLIGLFQPGEECNPGGASMVLAEDPFAAYDVAAVIGEHVD
;
A
#
# COMPACT_ATOMS: atom_id res chain seq x y z
N MET A 1 12.17 -11.37 -4.88
CA MET A 1 10.74 -11.08 -4.61
C MET A 1 10.35 -11.28 -3.14
N ILE A 2 10.33 -12.49 -2.56
CA ILE A 2 9.93 -12.65 -1.13
C ILE A 2 10.87 -11.88 -0.19
N THR A 3 12.18 -11.96 -0.40
CA THR A 3 13.18 -11.21 0.37
C THR A 3 12.94 -9.71 0.31
N ASP A 4 12.59 -9.18 -0.86
CA ASP A 4 12.33 -7.75 -1.05
C ASP A 4 11.08 -7.29 -0.30
N SER A 5 10.02 -8.13 -0.24
CA SER A 5 8.82 -7.83 0.54
C SER A 5 9.09 -7.83 2.04
N ILE A 6 9.98 -8.72 2.53
CA ILE A 6 10.40 -8.75 3.94
C ILE A 6 11.20 -7.48 4.29
N GLU A 7 12.12 -7.06 3.41
CA GLU A 7 12.88 -5.83 3.61
C GLU A 7 11.99 -4.59 3.54
N PHE A 8 11.05 -4.56 2.59
CA PHE A 8 10.04 -3.52 2.48
C PHE A 8 9.22 -3.40 3.77
N ARG A 9 8.68 -4.51 4.29
CA ARG A 9 7.96 -4.57 5.56
C ARG A 9 8.81 -4.03 6.71
N ARG A 10 10.05 -4.53 6.87
CA ARG A 10 10.95 -4.12 7.95
C ARG A 10 11.34 -2.64 7.87
N HIS A 11 11.43 -2.07 6.67
CA HIS A 11 11.67 -0.65 6.49
C HIS A 11 10.50 0.19 7.01
N LEU A 12 9.26 -0.17 6.65
CA LEU A 12 8.05 0.51 7.14
C LEU A 12 7.94 0.38 8.66
N HIS A 13 8.13 -0.83 9.19
CA HIS A 13 8.05 -1.10 10.62
C HIS A 13 9.00 -0.24 11.45
N ARG A 14 10.22 -0.04 10.95
CA ARG A 14 11.23 0.83 11.61
C ARG A 14 10.88 2.32 11.57
N ARG A 15 10.08 2.76 10.63
CA ARG A 15 9.77 4.17 10.38
C ARG A 15 8.27 4.42 10.28
N PRO A 16 7.52 4.03 11.33
CA PRO A 16 6.08 4.18 11.33
C PRO A 16 5.69 5.66 11.38
N GLU A 17 4.66 6.02 10.65
CA GLU A 17 4.07 7.35 10.65
C GLU A 17 2.58 7.25 10.96
N LEU A 18 2.07 8.21 11.72
CA LEU A 18 0.65 8.28 12.10
C LEU A 18 -0.23 8.63 10.91
N SER A 19 -1.53 8.38 11.07
CA SER A 19 -2.57 8.70 10.09
C SER A 19 -2.43 10.11 9.53
N PHE A 20 -2.47 10.23 8.20
CA PHE A 20 -2.30 11.47 7.42
C PHE A 20 -0.93 12.18 7.57
N ALA A 21 0.01 11.54 8.22
CA ALA A 21 1.39 12.00 8.32
C ALA A 21 2.39 11.05 7.61
N GLU A 22 1.90 10.10 6.81
CA GLU A 22 2.65 9.02 6.16
C GLU A 22 3.49 9.52 4.96
N HIS A 23 4.17 10.65 5.13
CA HIS A 23 4.91 11.30 4.04
C HIS A 23 6.18 10.55 3.62
N ALA A 24 6.94 10.00 4.57
CA ALA A 24 8.13 9.21 4.26
C ALA A 24 7.73 7.82 3.74
N THR A 25 6.69 7.23 4.31
CA THR A 25 6.06 5.99 3.85
C THR A 25 5.62 6.10 2.39
N GLN A 26 4.88 7.17 2.05
CA GLN A 26 4.46 7.45 0.67
C GLN A 26 5.65 7.53 -0.30
N ARG A 27 6.68 8.30 0.06
CA ARG A 27 7.88 8.44 -0.79
C ARG A 27 8.57 7.10 -1.00
N TYR A 28 8.73 6.33 0.07
CA TYR A 28 9.36 5.01 -0.01
C TYR A 28 8.57 4.04 -0.89
N ILE A 29 7.25 3.98 -0.75
CA ILE A 29 6.38 3.15 -1.60
C ILE A 29 6.54 3.54 -3.08
N ILE A 30 6.48 4.84 -3.39
CA ILE A 30 6.63 5.35 -4.77
C ILE A 30 8.00 4.99 -5.35
N GLU A 31 9.06 5.17 -4.58
CA GLU A 31 10.44 4.82 -4.98
C GLU A 31 10.56 3.33 -5.30
N ARG A 32 10.10 2.46 -4.39
CA ARG A 32 10.18 1.01 -4.56
C ARG A 32 9.34 0.49 -5.73
N LEU A 33 8.15 1.03 -5.94
CA LEU A 33 7.32 0.70 -7.10
C LEU A 33 7.95 1.19 -8.41
N GLY A 34 8.54 2.39 -8.40
CA GLY A 34 9.25 2.95 -9.55
C GLY A 34 10.46 2.10 -9.97
N GLU A 35 11.25 1.59 -9.01
CA GLU A 35 12.35 0.65 -9.27
C GLU A 35 11.86 -0.67 -9.92
N ALA A 36 10.64 -1.09 -9.61
CA ALA A 36 9.98 -2.24 -10.23
C ALA A 36 9.31 -1.91 -11.59
N GLY A 37 9.42 -0.67 -12.07
CA GLY A 37 8.79 -0.22 -13.31
C GLY A 37 7.26 -0.15 -13.24
N ILE A 38 6.71 0.06 -12.04
CA ILE A 38 5.27 0.18 -11.80
C ILE A 38 4.90 1.65 -11.75
N GLU A 39 3.95 2.04 -12.62
CA GLU A 39 3.42 3.38 -12.64
C GLU A 39 2.54 3.63 -11.42
N CYS A 40 2.75 4.76 -10.73
CA CYS A 40 1.99 5.12 -9.54
C CYS A 40 1.80 6.63 -9.43
N ARG A 41 0.77 7.03 -8.67
CA ARG A 41 0.48 8.43 -8.35
C ARG A 41 0.02 8.57 -6.89
N LYS A 42 0.10 9.76 -6.37
CA LYS A 42 -0.43 10.11 -5.04
C LYS A 42 -1.95 10.15 -5.07
N VAL A 43 -2.58 9.80 -3.95
CA VAL A 43 -4.03 9.86 -3.72
C VAL A 43 -4.30 10.16 -2.25
N ALA A 44 -5.38 10.84 -1.93
CA ALA A 44 -5.81 11.17 -0.57
C ALA A 44 -4.67 11.75 0.31
N GLY A 45 -3.88 12.66 -0.25
CA GLY A 45 -2.76 13.31 0.43
C GLY A 45 -1.52 12.42 0.53
N THR A 46 -1.50 11.45 1.44
CA THR A 46 -0.34 10.58 1.73
C THR A 46 -0.47 9.14 1.20
N GLY A 47 -1.57 8.80 0.53
CA GLY A 47 -1.74 7.50 -0.11
C GLY A 47 -1.07 7.37 -1.47
N VAL A 48 -1.00 6.14 -1.99
CA VAL A 48 -0.44 5.83 -3.30
C VAL A 48 -1.39 4.93 -4.07
N LEU A 49 -1.61 5.24 -5.34
CA LEU A 49 -2.30 4.40 -6.29
C LEU A 49 -1.30 3.89 -7.33
N ALA A 50 -1.18 2.58 -7.45
CA ALA A 50 -0.32 1.90 -8.41
C ALA A 50 -1.15 1.19 -9.46
N VAL A 51 -0.69 1.15 -10.71
CA VAL A 51 -1.41 0.52 -11.82
C VAL A 51 -0.52 -0.48 -12.54
N VAL A 52 -1.01 -1.70 -12.69
CA VAL A 52 -0.37 -2.75 -13.48
C VAL A 52 -1.37 -3.24 -14.52
N GLU A 53 -1.12 -2.92 -15.79
CA GLU A 53 -1.94 -3.40 -16.89
C GLU A 53 -1.49 -4.79 -17.33
N GLY A 54 -2.44 -5.71 -17.45
CA GLY A 54 -2.22 -7.01 -18.06
C GLY A 54 -2.03 -6.90 -19.58
N ARG A 55 -1.42 -7.91 -20.17
CA ARG A 55 -1.19 -7.97 -21.64
C ARG A 55 -2.43 -8.36 -22.42
N ARG A 56 -3.47 -8.88 -21.76
CA ARG A 56 -4.67 -9.44 -22.38
C ARG A 56 -5.94 -8.72 -21.92
N GLY A 57 -6.98 -8.90 -22.72
CA GLY A 57 -8.34 -8.49 -22.37
C GLY A 57 -8.60 -6.99 -22.38
N ASN A 58 -9.69 -6.60 -21.73
CA ASN A 58 -10.13 -5.22 -21.62
C ASN A 58 -9.47 -4.54 -20.42
N ARG A 59 -8.55 -3.61 -20.66
CA ARG A 59 -7.82 -2.88 -19.62
C ARG A 59 -8.70 -1.98 -18.74
N ARG A 60 -9.92 -1.68 -19.16
CA ARG A 60 -10.87 -0.97 -18.30
C ARG A 60 -11.38 -1.84 -17.16
N ARG A 61 -11.47 -3.16 -17.37
CA ARG A 61 -11.87 -4.08 -16.32
C ARG A 61 -10.76 -4.22 -15.29
N ALA A 62 -11.05 -3.85 -14.04
CA ALA A 62 -10.04 -3.77 -13.01
C ALA A 62 -10.42 -4.51 -11.72
N VAL A 63 -9.41 -4.96 -11.01
CA VAL A 63 -9.49 -5.40 -9.61
C VAL A 63 -8.62 -4.47 -8.79
N VAL A 64 -9.13 -4.01 -7.66
CA VAL A 64 -8.39 -3.18 -6.70
C VAL A 64 -7.94 -4.06 -5.53
N LEU A 65 -6.65 -4.05 -5.25
CA LEU A 65 -6.10 -4.58 -3.99
C LEU A 65 -5.79 -3.42 -3.06
N ARG A 66 -6.24 -3.48 -1.82
CA ARG A 66 -6.11 -2.42 -0.83
C ARG A 66 -5.24 -2.87 0.33
N ALA A 67 -4.30 -2.04 0.73
CA ALA A 67 -3.56 -2.11 1.99
C ALA A 67 -3.55 -0.73 2.64
N ASP A 68 -3.75 -0.67 3.95
CA ASP A 68 -3.52 0.52 4.75
C ASP A 68 -2.03 0.71 5.05
N ILE A 69 -1.63 1.93 5.45
CA ILE A 69 -0.20 2.27 5.60
C ILE A 69 0.13 3.10 6.84
N ASP A 70 -0.86 3.52 7.61
CA ASP A 70 -0.65 4.30 8.84
C ASP A 70 -0.32 3.42 10.05
N ALA A 71 0.27 4.03 11.06
CA ALA A 71 0.66 3.41 12.32
C ALA A 71 -0.11 4.01 13.49
N LEU A 72 0.02 3.39 14.67
CA LEU A 72 -0.65 3.76 15.90
C LEU A 72 0.29 4.47 16.88
N PRO A 73 -0.25 5.36 17.75
CA PRO A 73 0.50 6.00 18.84
C PRO A 73 0.72 5.02 20.00
N VAL A 74 1.49 3.97 19.75
CA VAL A 74 1.79 2.87 20.67
C VAL A 74 3.30 2.72 20.82
N GLU A 75 3.79 2.61 22.05
CA GLU A 75 5.20 2.33 22.32
C GLU A 75 5.51 0.86 22.06
N GLU A 76 6.44 0.61 21.15
CA GLU A 76 6.85 -0.76 20.82
C GLU A 76 7.73 -1.38 21.91
N ARG A 77 7.42 -2.62 22.28
CA ARG A 77 8.18 -3.42 23.29
C ARG A 77 8.51 -4.82 22.80
N THR A 78 8.55 -5.04 21.48
CA THR A 78 8.81 -6.38 20.91
C THR A 78 10.25 -6.82 21.06
N GLY A 79 11.21 -5.89 21.08
CA GLY A 79 12.65 -6.20 21.08
C GLY A 79 13.13 -6.75 19.73
N ALA A 80 12.36 -6.64 18.66
CA ALA A 80 12.74 -7.11 17.34
C ALA A 80 13.89 -6.25 16.76
N GLU A 81 14.76 -6.85 15.95
CA GLU A 81 15.86 -6.15 15.28
C GLU A 81 15.39 -4.99 14.39
N PHE A 82 14.16 -5.08 13.93
CA PHE A 82 13.49 -4.07 13.08
C PHE A 82 12.45 -3.24 13.83
N SER A 83 12.51 -3.20 15.17
CA SER A 83 11.62 -2.37 15.99
C SER A 83 11.61 -0.91 15.53
N SER A 84 10.51 -0.22 15.84
CA SER A 84 10.31 1.19 15.54
C SER A 84 11.47 2.06 16.05
N LEU A 85 11.92 2.96 15.21
CA LEU A 85 12.88 4.02 15.55
C LEU A 85 12.17 5.32 15.97
N THR A 86 10.83 5.33 15.92
CA THR A 86 9.99 6.47 16.30
C THR A 86 9.37 6.21 17.67
N CYS A 87 9.85 6.93 18.68
CA CYS A 87 9.36 6.81 20.06
C CYS A 87 7.84 7.01 20.10
N GLY A 88 7.11 6.10 20.77
CA GLY A 88 5.66 6.16 20.93
C GLY A 88 4.83 5.89 19.67
N VAL A 89 5.45 5.40 18.59
CA VAL A 89 4.71 5.04 17.36
C VAL A 89 5.13 3.66 16.88
N MET A 90 4.15 2.82 16.51
CA MET A 90 4.37 1.44 16.09
C MET A 90 3.32 1.00 15.07
N HIS A 91 3.70 0.16 14.11
CA HIS A 91 2.75 -0.62 13.30
C HIS A 91 2.15 -1.77 14.13
N ALA A 92 1.32 -1.42 15.13
CA ALA A 92 0.73 -2.40 16.06
C ALA A 92 -0.49 -3.14 15.45
N CYS A 93 -1.07 -2.60 14.36
CA CYS A 93 -2.19 -3.21 13.64
C CYS A 93 -1.76 -4.01 12.39
N GLY A 94 -0.46 -4.13 12.13
CA GLY A 94 0.06 -4.94 11.02
C GLY A 94 -0.01 -4.29 9.63
N HIS A 95 -0.27 -2.98 9.53
CA HIS A 95 -0.38 -2.28 8.23
C HIS A 95 0.92 -2.33 7.41
N ASP A 96 2.08 -2.44 8.04
CA ASP A 96 3.37 -2.70 7.39
C ASP A 96 3.40 -4.07 6.66
N VAL A 97 2.71 -5.08 7.21
CA VAL A 97 2.55 -6.40 6.58
C VAL A 97 1.61 -6.30 5.39
N HIS A 98 0.45 -5.63 5.56
CA HIS A 98 -0.51 -5.43 4.47
C HIS A 98 0.14 -4.73 3.27
N ALA A 99 0.85 -3.63 3.52
CA ALA A 99 1.58 -2.89 2.49
C ALA A 99 2.64 -3.75 1.80
N ALA A 100 3.38 -4.58 2.56
CA ALA A 100 4.41 -5.44 2.01
C ALA A 100 3.85 -6.59 1.15
N VAL A 101 2.70 -7.15 1.53
CA VAL A 101 1.98 -8.14 0.73
C VAL A 101 1.52 -7.52 -0.59
N LEU A 102 0.86 -6.36 -0.52
CA LEU A 102 0.42 -5.63 -1.72
C LEU A 102 1.61 -5.30 -2.63
N TYR A 103 2.71 -4.78 -2.09
CA TYR A 103 3.94 -4.52 -2.86
C TYR A 103 4.45 -5.78 -3.57
N GLY A 104 4.54 -6.90 -2.86
CA GLY A 104 5.00 -8.18 -3.41
C GLY A 104 4.12 -8.70 -4.55
N VAL A 105 2.79 -8.60 -4.40
CA VAL A 105 1.81 -8.98 -5.43
C VAL A 105 1.95 -8.10 -6.67
N LEU A 106 2.04 -6.78 -6.49
CA LEU A 106 2.22 -5.83 -7.60
C LEU A 106 3.51 -6.11 -8.37
N CYS A 107 4.63 -6.30 -7.69
CA CYS A 107 5.92 -6.62 -8.33
C CYS A 107 5.87 -7.95 -9.09
N SER A 108 5.24 -8.99 -8.50
CA SER A 108 5.12 -10.30 -9.14
C SER A 108 4.31 -10.22 -10.43
N LEU A 109 3.16 -9.56 -10.40
CA LEU A 109 2.28 -9.43 -11.55
C LEU A 109 2.83 -8.45 -12.60
N ALA A 110 3.56 -7.42 -12.19
CA ALA A 110 4.22 -6.49 -13.11
C ALA A 110 5.34 -7.15 -13.91
N ALA A 111 6.05 -8.13 -13.35
CA ALA A 111 7.12 -8.85 -14.02
C ALA A 111 6.63 -9.68 -15.22
N GLU A 112 5.49 -10.34 -15.08
CA GLU A 112 4.94 -11.24 -16.10
C GLU A 112 3.85 -10.58 -16.94
N ARG A 113 2.94 -9.83 -16.31
CA ARG A 113 1.75 -9.19 -16.90
C ARG A 113 0.85 -10.18 -17.68
N ASP A 114 0.95 -11.48 -17.42
CA ASP A 114 0.19 -12.51 -18.12
C ASP A 114 -1.20 -12.73 -17.49
N PHE A 115 -1.97 -11.66 -17.44
CA PHE A 115 -3.36 -11.66 -16.97
C PHE A 115 -4.23 -10.74 -17.82
N GLU A 116 -5.55 -10.82 -17.63
CA GLU A 116 -6.54 -9.97 -18.31
C GLU A 116 -6.94 -8.79 -17.45
N GLY A 117 -7.09 -7.63 -18.08
CA GLY A 117 -7.54 -6.40 -17.40
C GLY A 117 -6.41 -5.66 -16.69
N THR A 118 -6.77 -4.96 -15.61
CA THR A 118 -5.87 -4.09 -14.85
C THR A 118 -5.93 -4.44 -13.36
N LEU A 119 -4.77 -4.52 -12.73
CA LEU A 119 -4.64 -4.56 -11.29
C LEU A 119 -4.32 -3.16 -10.79
N ILE A 120 -5.10 -2.68 -9.82
CA ILE A 120 -4.87 -1.41 -9.14
C ILE A 120 -4.48 -1.72 -7.70
N GLY A 121 -3.31 -1.25 -7.27
CA GLY A 121 -2.87 -1.29 -5.89
C GLY A 121 -3.19 0.02 -5.20
N LEU A 122 -3.97 -0.02 -4.13
CA LEU A 122 -4.27 1.14 -3.30
C LEU A 122 -3.56 1.00 -1.95
N PHE A 123 -2.52 1.82 -1.72
CA PHE A 123 -1.93 2.05 -0.42
C PHE A 123 -2.70 3.19 0.24
N GLN A 124 -3.66 2.83 1.10
CA GLN A 124 -4.61 3.76 1.71
C GLN A 124 -4.01 4.42 2.95
N PRO A 125 -4.02 5.77 3.06
CA PRO A 125 -3.61 6.46 4.28
C PRO A 125 -4.73 6.47 5.31
N GLY A 126 -4.41 6.77 6.57
CA GLY A 126 -5.35 7.18 7.60
C GLY A 126 -6.51 6.22 7.83
N GLU A 127 -6.24 4.93 8.03
CA GLU A 127 -7.26 3.93 8.36
C GLU A 127 -7.73 4.08 9.81
N GLU A 128 -6.80 4.37 10.72
CA GLU A 128 -7.02 4.44 12.16
C GLU A 128 -7.69 5.75 12.64
N CYS A 129 -8.19 6.54 11.71
CA CYS A 129 -8.85 7.82 11.97
C CYS A 129 -10.31 7.85 11.49
N ASN A 130 -11.10 8.76 12.04
CA ASN A 130 -12.44 9.06 11.55
C ASN A 130 -12.62 10.59 11.36
N PRO A 131 -12.95 11.09 10.14
CA PRO A 131 -13.12 10.34 8.90
C PRO A 131 -11.80 9.74 8.42
N GLY A 132 -11.86 8.49 7.89
CA GLY A 132 -10.69 7.76 7.42
C GLY A 132 -10.31 8.08 5.97
N GLY A 133 -9.08 7.70 5.59
CA GLY A 133 -8.52 7.94 4.26
C GLY A 133 -9.31 7.31 3.12
N ALA A 134 -10.06 6.24 3.38
CA ALA A 134 -10.93 5.63 2.37
C ALA A 134 -11.97 6.63 1.81
N SER A 135 -12.57 7.47 2.67
CA SER A 135 -13.52 8.48 2.23
C SER A 135 -12.85 9.57 1.36
N MET A 136 -11.60 9.92 1.68
CA MET A 136 -10.82 10.87 0.88
C MET A 136 -10.44 10.28 -0.48
N VAL A 137 -10.05 8.99 -0.53
CA VAL A 137 -9.80 8.28 -1.78
C VAL A 137 -11.05 8.30 -2.67
N LEU A 138 -12.22 7.96 -2.11
CA LEU A 138 -13.47 7.95 -2.88
C LEU A 138 -13.87 9.35 -3.37
N ALA A 139 -13.60 10.40 -2.60
CA ALA A 139 -13.88 11.77 -3.01
C ALA A 139 -13.05 12.24 -4.22
N GLU A 140 -11.86 11.67 -4.42
CA GLU A 140 -11.02 11.92 -5.60
C GLU A 140 -11.44 11.12 -6.84
N ASP A 141 -12.36 10.16 -6.69
CA ASP A 141 -12.84 9.24 -7.73
C ASP A 141 -11.71 8.62 -8.59
N PRO A 142 -10.70 7.99 -7.97
CA PRO A 142 -9.50 7.54 -8.68
C PRO A 142 -9.75 6.37 -9.63
N PHE A 143 -10.94 5.79 -9.56
CA PHE A 143 -11.34 4.61 -10.32
C PHE A 143 -12.26 4.92 -11.51
N ALA A 144 -12.63 6.18 -11.75
CA ALA A 144 -13.58 6.60 -12.80
C ALA A 144 -13.27 6.07 -14.21
N ALA A 145 -11.98 5.83 -14.51
CA ALA A 145 -11.57 5.29 -15.81
C ALA A 145 -11.75 3.77 -15.95
N TYR A 146 -12.13 3.07 -14.86
CA TYR A 146 -12.15 1.62 -14.78
C TYR A 146 -13.53 1.06 -14.46
N ASP A 147 -13.79 -0.14 -14.95
CA ASP A 147 -14.94 -0.98 -14.59
C ASP A 147 -14.46 -1.92 -13.46
N VAL A 148 -14.50 -1.43 -12.22
CA VAL A 148 -13.98 -2.15 -11.04
C VAL A 148 -14.89 -3.34 -10.73
N ALA A 149 -14.36 -4.55 -10.90
CA ALA A 149 -15.09 -5.79 -10.67
C ALA A 149 -15.07 -6.23 -9.19
N ALA A 150 -14.00 -5.90 -8.47
CA ALA A 150 -13.84 -6.21 -7.05
C ALA A 150 -12.83 -5.28 -6.39
N VAL A 151 -13.02 -5.07 -5.08
CA VAL A 151 -12.02 -4.48 -4.18
C VAL A 151 -11.72 -5.54 -3.13
N ILE A 152 -10.44 -5.85 -2.94
CA ILE A 152 -9.97 -6.88 -2.02
C ILE A 152 -9.02 -6.23 -1.03
N GLY A 153 -9.28 -6.40 0.25
CA GLY A 153 -8.39 -6.07 1.35
C GLY A 153 -8.21 -7.29 2.24
N GLU A 154 -7.08 -7.38 2.89
CA GLU A 154 -6.79 -8.42 3.89
C GLU A 154 -6.37 -7.77 5.20
N HIS A 155 -6.47 -8.50 6.28
CA HIS A 155 -6.01 -8.09 7.60
C HIS A 155 -5.27 -9.25 8.26
N VAL A 156 -4.14 -8.95 8.91
CA VAL A 156 -3.39 -9.92 9.74
C VAL A 156 -3.76 -9.70 11.20
N ASP A 157 -3.97 -10.79 11.94
CA ASP A 157 -4.21 -10.80 13.40
C ASP A 157 -2.91 -11.06 14.16
#